data_97609d1f864e8c8bb7659ff4ec01d154
#
_entry.id   97609d1f864e8c8bb7659ff4ec01d154
#
_cell.length_a   1.000
_cell.length_b   1.000
_cell.length_c   1.000
_cell.angle_alpha   90.00
_cell.angle_beta   90.00
_cell.angle_gamma   90.00
#
_symmetry.space_group_name_H-M   'P 1'
#
loop_
_entity.id
_entity.type
_entity.pdbx_description
1 polymer ?
#
loop_
_entity_poly.entity_id
_entity_poly.type
_entity_poly.pdbx_seq_one_letter_code
_entity_poly.pdbx_strand_id
1 'polypeptide(L)'
;MKDNGIGMSEEFQKKLFEPFSREDNSMTNATQGTGLGLSIAKSIIAQMGGSIEVKSIQGKGTTFLVRLDLKLVEEEKEADQALLAAEAGEEKKKDPGFLKGRRIMLVEDNELNREIAYELLSESGLIVDVAENGQEAIKLLGIRPENYYELIFMDIQMPVMNGYEATANIRAGESDYWKTIPVIAMTANVFQEDESRAAECGMSDYVTKPIDMNVIYSVLEKWLRGQKG
;
A
#
# COMPACT_ATOMS: atom_id res chain seq x y z
N MET A 1 -1.77 -20.13 -3.76
CA MET A 1 -0.42 -19.62 -4.08
C MET A 1 0.45 -20.81 -4.47
N LYS A 2 1.21 -20.72 -5.54
CA LYS A 2 2.08 -21.79 -6.06
C LYS A 2 3.40 -21.20 -6.53
N ASP A 3 4.52 -21.84 -6.17
CA ASP A 3 5.87 -21.48 -6.62
C ASP A 3 6.56 -22.67 -7.28
N ASN A 4 7.67 -22.43 -7.94
CA ASN A 4 8.55 -23.41 -8.55
C ASN A 4 9.94 -23.42 -7.88
N GLY A 5 10.00 -23.08 -6.59
CA GLY A 5 11.21 -23.03 -5.79
C GLY A 5 11.76 -24.44 -5.42
N ILE A 6 12.64 -24.46 -4.43
CA ILE A 6 13.33 -25.69 -4.00
C ILE A 6 12.40 -26.73 -3.37
N GLY A 7 11.16 -26.38 -3.05
CA GLY A 7 10.24 -27.25 -2.32
C GLY A 7 10.71 -27.56 -0.92
N MET A 8 10.04 -28.51 -0.25
CA MET A 8 10.30 -28.91 1.14
C MET A 8 10.30 -30.43 1.28
N SER A 9 11.10 -30.96 2.21
CA SER A 9 11.10 -32.37 2.58
C SER A 9 9.76 -32.78 3.20
N GLU A 10 9.38 -34.06 3.08
CA GLU A 10 8.18 -34.60 3.74
C GLU A 10 8.23 -34.49 5.27
N GLU A 11 9.43 -34.60 5.84
CA GLU A 11 9.66 -34.47 7.27
C GLU A 11 9.40 -33.01 7.75
N PHE A 12 9.89 -32.03 7.01
CA PHE A 12 9.68 -30.63 7.32
C PHE A 12 8.22 -30.21 7.15
N GLN A 13 7.52 -30.74 6.14
CA GLN A 13 6.08 -30.41 5.91
C GLN A 13 5.23 -30.80 7.13
N LYS A 14 5.58 -31.83 7.90
CA LYS A 14 4.83 -32.26 9.11
C LYS A 14 4.92 -31.23 10.24
N LYS A 15 6.02 -30.51 10.36
CA LYS A 15 6.28 -29.50 11.40
C LYS A 15 6.28 -28.07 10.90
N LEU A 16 5.92 -27.84 9.63
CA LEU A 16 5.98 -26.56 8.95
C LEU A 16 5.23 -25.43 9.70
N PHE A 17 4.14 -25.76 10.36
CA PHE A 17 3.31 -24.82 11.10
C PHE A 17 3.60 -24.75 12.60
N GLU A 18 4.64 -25.46 13.08
CA GLU A 18 5.09 -25.32 14.46
C GLU A 18 5.93 -24.04 14.62
N PRO A 19 5.78 -23.31 15.75
CA PRO A 19 6.60 -22.13 16.01
C PRO A 19 8.10 -22.45 15.96
N PHE A 20 8.88 -21.54 15.39
CA PHE A 20 10.35 -21.65 15.25
C PHE A 20 10.84 -22.78 14.33
N SER A 21 9.94 -23.44 13.61
CA SER A 21 10.33 -24.51 12.67
C SER A 21 11.07 -23.94 11.45
N ARG A 22 12.23 -24.53 11.16
CA ARG A 22 13.06 -24.23 9.99
C ARG A 22 13.58 -25.50 9.36
N GLU A 23 13.72 -25.50 8.03
CA GLU A 23 14.40 -26.59 7.34
C GLU A 23 15.89 -26.26 7.26
N ASP A 24 16.72 -27.12 7.86
CA ASP A 24 18.18 -27.01 7.85
C ASP A 24 18.71 -27.42 6.47
N ASN A 25 18.74 -26.49 5.53
CA ASN A 25 19.39 -26.67 4.24
C ASN A 25 20.55 -25.69 4.11
N SER A 26 21.69 -26.18 3.62
CA SER A 26 22.91 -25.41 3.41
C SER A 26 22.72 -24.19 2.44
N MET A 27 21.64 -24.16 1.67
CA MET A 27 21.28 -23.05 0.78
C MET A 27 20.45 -21.95 1.44
N THR A 28 19.86 -22.18 2.63
CA THR A 28 18.99 -21.22 3.31
C THR A 28 19.68 -20.45 4.44
N ASN A 29 20.95 -20.70 4.72
CA ASN A 29 21.73 -20.02 5.76
C ASN A 29 21.91 -18.51 5.53
N ALA A 30 21.57 -18.01 4.37
CA ALA A 30 21.66 -16.57 4.03
C ALA A 30 20.39 -15.76 4.36
N THR A 31 19.24 -16.42 4.63
CA THR A 31 17.97 -15.71 4.90
C THR A 31 17.61 -15.87 6.38
N GLN A 32 17.80 -14.80 7.13
CA GLN A 32 17.51 -14.73 8.56
C GLN A 32 16.00 -14.59 8.79
N GLY A 33 15.27 -15.72 8.90
CA GLY A 33 13.85 -15.76 9.24
C GLY A 33 13.63 -16.33 10.65
N THR A 34 12.66 -15.83 11.40
CA THR A 34 12.34 -16.25 12.78
C THR A 34 11.65 -17.61 12.89
N GLY A 35 11.16 -18.17 11.77
CA GLY A 35 10.35 -19.40 11.77
C GLY A 35 8.95 -19.26 12.37
N LEU A 36 8.48 -18.03 12.60
CA LEU A 36 7.16 -17.74 13.19
C LEU A 36 6.07 -17.45 12.16
N GLY A 37 6.42 -17.02 10.94
CA GLY A 37 5.47 -16.53 9.96
C GLY A 37 4.34 -17.50 9.62
N LEU A 38 4.65 -18.76 9.34
CA LEU A 38 3.64 -19.78 8.98
C LEU A 38 2.77 -20.23 10.15
N SER A 39 3.31 -20.27 11.38
CA SER A 39 2.52 -20.56 12.59
C SER A 39 1.53 -19.43 12.90
N ILE A 40 1.94 -18.18 12.74
CA ILE A 40 1.07 -16.98 12.87
C ILE A 40 -0.02 -17.01 11.78
N ALA A 41 0.36 -17.23 10.52
CA ALA A 41 -0.59 -17.31 9.41
C ALA A 41 -1.66 -18.39 9.64
N LYS A 42 -1.25 -19.59 10.10
CA LYS A 42 -2.18 -20.67 10.45
C LYS A 42 -3.15 -20.26 11.58
N SER A 43 -2.64 -19.58 12.61
CA SER A 43 -3.45 -19.09 13.72
C SER A 43 -4.49 -18.08 13.27
N ILE A 44 -4.10 -17.12 12.44
CA ILE A 44 -5.02 -16.12 11.88
C ILE A 44 -6.11 -16.76 11.02
N ILE A 45 -5.73 -17.67 10.11
CA ILE A 45 -6.66 -18.41 9.26
C ILE A 45 -7.64 -19.23 10.09
N ALA A 46 -7.16 -19.89 11.15
CA ALA A 46 -8.01 -20.65 12.06
C ALA A 46 -8.98 -19.75 12.85
N GLN A 47 -8.56 -18.56 13.31
CA GLN A 47 -9.43 -17.58 13.96
C GLN A 47 -10.51 -17.06 13.01
N MET A 48 -10.24 -16.98 11.70
CA MET A 48 -11.20 -16.64 10.66
C MET A 48 -12.11 -17.83 10.26
N GLY A 49 -12.04 -18.97 10.95
CA GLY A 49 -12.81 -20.17 10.64
C GLY A 49 -12.34 -20.94 9.40
N GLY A 50 -11.15 -20.62 8.90
CA GLY A 50 -10.60 -21.21 7.70
C GLY A 50 -9.58 -22.35 7.92
N SER A 51 -9.02 -22.83 6.81
CA SER A 51 -7.97 -23.85 6.80
C SER A 51 -6.84 -23.51 5.82
N ILE A 52 -5.63 -23.99 6.15
CA ILE A 52 -4.46 -23.89 5.29
C ILE A 52 -3.88 -25.29 5.05
N GLU A 53 -3.66 -25.64 3.80
CA GLU A 53 -3.03 -26.88 3.36
C GLU A 53 -1.77 -26.57 2.58
N VAL A 54 -0.77 -27.47 2.67
CA VAL A 54 0.47 -27.38 1.91
C VAL A 54 0.67 -28.66 1.09
N LYS A 55 1.15 -28.50 -0.13
CA LYS A 55 1.66 -29.58 -0.98
C LYS A 55 3.02 -29.14 -1.52
N SER A 56 4.08 -29.86 -1.19
CA SER A 56 5.43 -29.55 -1.65
C SER A 56 6.16 -30.81 -2.09
N ILE A 57 6.99 -30.64 -3.12
CA ILE A 57 7.88 -31.68 -3.60
C ILE A 57 9.26 -31.04 -3.69
N GLN A 58 10.23 -31.62 -2.99
CA GLN A 58 11.60 -31.15 -3.02
C GLN A 58 12.14 -31.10 -4.46
N GLY A 59 12.72 -29.98 -4.86
CA GLY A 59 13.19 -29.68 -6.22
C GLY A 59 12.11 -29.28 -7.23
N LYS A 60 10.82 -29.20 -6.85
CA LYS A 60 9.72 -28.87 -7.78
C LYS A 60 8.87 -27.67 -7.35
N GLY A 61 9.02 -27.21 -6.09
CA GLY A 61 8.29 -26.09 -5.55
C GLY A 61 7.18 -26.46 -4.57
N THR A 62 6.41 -25.44 -4.16
CA THR A 62 5.39 -25.53 -3.11
C THR A 62 4.06 -24.94 -3.57
N THR A 63 2.97 -25.50 -3.08
CA THR A 63 1.61 -24.97 -3.25
C THR A 63 0.96 -24.85 -1.88
N PHE A 64 0.56 -23.63 -1.50
CA PHE A 64 -0.31 -23.37 -0.35
C PHE A 64 -1.74 -23.17 -0.83
N LEU A 65 -2.69 -23.84 -0.15
CA LEU A 65 -4.13 -23.67 -0.37
C LEU A 65 -4.76 -23.16 0.92
N VAL A 66 -5.30 -21.96 0.89
CA VAL A 66 -6.05 -21.36 1.99
C VAL A 66 -7.53 -21.41 1.62
N ARG A 67 -8.37 -21.85 2.56
CA ARG A 67 -9.83 -21.80 2.43
C ARG A 67 -10.40 -20.98 3.58
N LEU A 68 -11.28 -20.05 3.25
CA LEU A 68 -12.00 -19.21 4.20
C LEU A 68 -13.48 -19.24 3.84
N ASP A 69 -14.34 -19.46 4.84
CA ASP A 69 -15.79 -19.34 4.69
C ASP A 69 -16.19 -17.90 5.06
N LEU A 70 -16.34 -17.04 4.05
CA LEU A 70 -16.73 -15.65 4.23
C LEU A 70 -18.26 -15.52 4.05
N LYS A 71 -18.92 -14.83 5.00
CA LYS A 71 -20.31 -14.47 4.84
C LYS A 71 -20.41 -13.31 3.84
N LEU A 72 -21.23 -13.50 2.81
CA LEU A 72 -21.61 -12.37 1.96
C LEU A 72 -22.52 -11.45 2.79
N VAL A 73 -22.11 -10.19 2.92
CA VAL A 73 -22.97 -9.16 3.51
C VAL A 73 -23.97 -8.73 2.45
N GLU A 74 -25.27 -9.00 2.71
CA GLU A 74 -26.32 -8.70 1.72
C GLU A 74 -26.55 -7.20 1.48
N GLU A 75 -25.94 -6.32 2.26
CA GLU A 75 -26.08 -4.87 2.10
C GLU A 75 -25.29 -4.27 0.92
N GLU A 76 -24.42 -5.05 0.28
CA GLU A 76 -23.61 -4.55 -0.86
C GLU A 76 -24.22 -4.83 -2.25
N LYS A 77 -25.45 -5.36 -2.35
CA LYS A 77 -26.06 -5.57 -3.66
C LYS A 77 -26.31 -4.28 -4.45
N GLU A 78 -26.47 -3.15 -3.73
CA GLU A 78 -26.54 -1.84 -4.40
C GLU A 78 -25.15 -1.30 -4.75
N ALA A 79 -24.13 -1.55 -3.91
CA ALA A 79 -22.76 -1.19 -4.18
C ALA A 79 -22.11 -2.09 -5.23
N ASP A 80 -22.34 -3.43 -5.17
CA ASP A 80 -21.88 -4.38 -6.18
C ASP A 80 -22.61 -4.24 -7.51
N GLN A 81 -23.92 -3.91 -7.51
CA GLN A 81 -24.62 -3.56 -8.75
C GLN A 81 -24.14 -2.23 -9.32
N ALA A 82 -23.77 -1.27 -8.48
CA ALA A 82 -23.14 -0.04 -8.92
C ALA A 82 -21.70 -0.29 -9.42
N LEU A 83 -20.95 -1.20 -8.78
CA LEU A 83 -19.62 -1.61 -9.22
C LEU A 83 -19.66 -2.45 -10.51
N LEU A 84 -20.56 -3.46 -10.59
CA LEU A 84 -20.80 -4.29 -11.79
C LEU A 84 -21.46 -3.49 -12.92
N ALA A 85 -22.31 -2.51 -12.61
CA ALA A 85 -22.83 -1.57 -13.58
C ALA A 85 -21.77 -0.53 -14.00
N ALA A 86 -20.81 -0.21 -13.13
CA ALA A 86 -19.63 0.59 -13.47
C ALA A 86 -18.64 -0.22 -14.32
N GLU A 87 -18.54 -1.55 -14.11
CA GLU A 87 -17.73 -2.45 -14.95
C GLU A 87 -18.42 -2.82 -16.28
N ALA A 88 -19.77 -2.86 -16.32
CA ALA A 88 -20.55 -3.14 -17.54
C ALA A 88 -20.97 -1.88 -18.31
N GLY A 89 -20.89 -0.72 -17.70
CA GLY A 89 -21.14 0.58 -18.32
C GLY A 89 -19.83 1.27 -18.63
N GLU A 90 -19.40 1.15 -19.88
CA GLU A 90 -18.30 1.90 -20.48
C GLU A 90 -17.03 1.95 -19.61
N GLU A 91 -15.98 1.24 -20.01
CA GLU A 91 -14.63 1.77 -19.85
C GLU A 91 -14.67 3.24 -20.33
N LYS A 92 -15.04 4.16 -19.45
CA LYS A 92 -14.61 5.53 -19.61
C LYS A 92 -13.11 5.39 -19.69
N LYS A 93 -12.57 5.46 -20.90
CA LYS A 93 -11.14 5.67 -21.12
C LYS A 93 -10.78 6.77 -20.16
N LYS A 94 -10.18 6.38 -19.02
CA LYS A 94 -9.67 7.35 -18.04
C LYS A 94 -8.71 8.18 -18.86
N ASP A 95 -9.09 9.41 -19.16
CA ASP A 95 -8.25 10.30 -19.94
C ASP A 95 -7.07 10.70 -19.04
N PRO A 96 -5.91 10.03 -19.18
CA PRO A 96 -4.74 10.36 -18.36
C PRO A 96 -4.17 11.74 -18.73
N GLY A 97 -4.72 12.38 -19.75
CA GLY A 97 -4.23 13.65 -20.26
C GLY A 97 -4.24 14.77 -19.22
N PHE A 98 -5.15 14.72 -18.21
CA PHE A 98 -5.17 15.74 -17.15
C PHE A 98 -4.00 15.59 -16.16
N LEU A 99 -3.34 14.43 -16.08
CA LEU A 99 -2.20 14.18 -15.20
C LEU A 99 -0.88 14.60 -15.81
N LYS A 100 -0.82 14.70 -17.14
CA LYS A 100 0.43 14.91 -17.86
C LYS A 100 1.14 16.20 -17.47
N GLY A 101 2.35 16.04 -16.95
CA GLY A 101 3.23 17.14 -16.57
C GLY A 101 2.93 17.75 -15.21
N ARG A 102 1.91 17.26 -14.47
CA ARG A 102 1.66 17.67 -13.09
C ARG A 102 2.70 17.08 -12.16
N ARG A 103 3.06 17.85 -11.14
CA ARG A 103 4.12 17.47 -10.19
C ARG A 103 3.52 17.05 -8.87
N ILE A 104 3.96 15.89 -8.40
CA ILE A 104 3.60 15.36 -7.10
C ILE A 104 4.85 14.94 -6.33
N MET A 105 4.71 14.79 -5.02
CA MET A 105 5.73 14.19 -4.17
C MET A 105 5.24 12.82 -3.68
N LEU A 106 6.11 11.83 -3.73
CA LEU A 106 5.91 10.51 -3.15
C LEU A 106 6.86 10.33 -1.97
N VAL A 107 6.32 10.07 -0.78
CA VAL A 107 7.10 9.87 0.45
C VAL A 107 6.89 8.44 0.93
N GLU A 108 7.94 7.62 0.85
CA GLU A 108 7.93 6.18 1.15
C GLU A 108 9.34 5.75 1.56
N ASP A 109 9.50 5.10 2.71
CA ASP A 109 10.81 4.69 3.23
C ASP A 109 11.32 3.39 2.61
N ASN A 110 10.41 2.47 2.28
CA ASN A 110 10.78 1.20 1.68
C ASN A 110 11.16 1.37 0.20
N GLU A 111 12.40 1.06 -0.15
CA GLU A 111 12.95 1.23 -1.49
C GLU A 111 12.13 0.52 -2.57
N LEU A 112 11.71 -0.73 -2.33
CA LEU A 112 10.93 -1.51 -3.29
C LEU A 112 9.53 -0.92 -3.50
N ASN A 113 8.83 -0.54 -2.40
CA ASN A 113 7.52 0.08 -2.49
C ASN A 113 7.61 1.43 -3.21
N ARG A 114 8.65 2.21 -2.92
CA ARG A 114 8.92 3.51 -3.54
C ARG A 114 9.16 3.37 -5.05
N GLU A 115 9.96 2.38 -5.47
CA GLU A 115 10.23 2.12 -6.88
C GLU A 115 8.95 1.72 -7.62
N ILE A 116 8.17 0.78 -7.09
CA ILE A 116 6.88 0.35 -7.67
C ILE A 116 5.91 1.53 -7.80
N ALA A 117 5.74 2.30 -6.73
CA ALA A 117 4.84 3.46 -6.74
C ALA A 117 5.31 4.55 -7.71
N TYR A 118 6.62 4.81 -7.76
CA TYR A 118 7.22 5.77 -8.70
C TYR A 118 6.95 5.39 -10.15
N GLU A 119 7.19 4.13 -10.54
CA GLU A 119 6.94 3.65 -11.89
C GLU A 119 5.46 3.79 -12.27
N LEU A 120 4.55 3.30 -11.43
CA LEU A 120 3.11 3.37 -11.68
C LEU A 120 2.60 4.81 -11.83
N LEU A 121 3.06 5.73 -10.98
CA LEU A 121 2.67 7.14 -11.04
C LEU A 121 3.29 7.85 -12.25
N SER A 122 4.54 7.54 -12.58
CA SER A 122 5.23 8.12 -13.74
C SER A 122 4.64 7.66 -15.07
N GLU A 123 4.23 6.39 -15.19
CA GLU A 123 3.53 5.87 -16.37
C GLU A 123 2.21 6.60 -16.66
N SER A 124 1.57 7.16 -15.62
CA SER A 124 0.37 7.98 -15.78
C SER A 124 0.62 9.40 -16.32
N GLY A 125 1.90 9.75 -16.52
CA GLY A 125 2.33 11.04 -17.05
C GLY A 125 2.61 12.11 -15.98
N LEU A 126 2.59 11.74 -14.69
CA LEU A 126 2.98 12.59 -13.58
C LEU A 126 4.50 12.79 -13.54
N ILE A 127 4.95 13.91 -13.02
CA ILE A 127 6.33 14.16 -12.64
C ILE A 127 6.42 13.92 -11.14
N VAL A 128 7.18 12.90 -10.74
CA VAL A 128 7.24 12.44 -9.36
C VAL A 128 8.61 12.75 -8.76
N ASP A 129 8.65 13.58 -7.72
CA ASP A 129 9.83 13.72 -6.85
C ASP A 129 9.62 12.78 -5.65
N VAL A 130 10.69 12.12 -5.18
CA VAL A 130 10.62 11.15 -4.08
C VAL A 130 11.33 11.66 -2.84
N ALA A 131 10.82 11.25 -1.65
CA ALA A 131 11.45 11.43 -0.36
C ALA A 131 11.38 10.12 0.43
N GLU A 132 12.39 9.84 1.27
CA GLU A 132 12.49 8.58 2.02
C GLU A 132 11.89 8.65 3.43
N ASN A 133 11.50 9.84 3.89
CA ASN A 133 10.89 10.08 5.20
C ASN A 133 10.27 11.48 5.25
N GLY A 134 9.50 11.75 6.32
CA GLY A 134 8.82 13.02 6.50
C GLY A 134 9.76 14.24 6.59
N GLN A 135 10.97 14.08 7.15
CA GLN A 135 11.93 15.17 7.27
C GLN A 135 12.45 15.61 5.89
N GLU A 136 12.73 14.65 5.03
CA GLU A 136 13.16 14.92 3.66
C GLU A 136 12.04 15.57 2.83
N ALA A 137 10.78 15.13 3.00
CA ALA A 137 9.63 15.75 2.38
C ALA A 137 9.50 17.24 2.73
N ILE A 138 9.62 17.59 4.01
CA ILE A 138 9.60 18.98 4.47
C ILE A 138 10.76 19.78 3.88
N LYS A 139 11.96 19.21 3.83
CA LYS A 139 13.13 19.84 3.23
C LYS A 139 12.91 20.11 1.74
N LEU A 140 12.37 19.14 0.99
CA LEU A 140 12.05 19.31 -0.43
C LEU A 140 11.02 20.42 -0.64
N LEU A 141 9.94 20.45 0.16
CA LEU A 141 8.97 21.55 0.12
C LEU A 141 9.61 22.92 0.35
N GLY A 142 10.55 23.01 1.31
CA GLY A 142 11.21 24.26 1.68
C GLY A 142 12.18 24.82 0.63
N ILE A 143 12.78 23.97 -0.21
CA ILE A 143 13.71 24.38 -1.26
C ILE A 143 13.06 24.60 -2.62
N ARG A 144 11.80 24.18 -2.78
CA ARG A 144 11.04 24.37 -4.02
C ARG A 144 10.19 25.65 -3.96
N PRO A 145 9.88 26.26 -5.10
CA PRO A 145 8.92 27.35 -5.14
C PRO A 145 7.54 26.94 -4.61
N GLU A 146 6.75 27.89 -4.15
CA GLU A 146 5.34 27.64 -3.82
C GLU A 146 4.58 27.10 -5.03
N ASN A 147 3.63 26.20 -4.77
CA ASN A 147 2.83 25.51 -5.79
C ASN A 147 3.67 24.62 -6.75
N TYR A 148 4.88 24.24 -6.36
CA TYR A 148 5.71 23.33 -7.16
C TYR A 148 5.12 21.92 -7.22
N TYR A 149 4.60 21.42 -6.10
CA TYR A 149 3.86 20.16 -6.03
C TYR A 149 2.37 20.45 -5.92
N GLU A 150 1.56 19.66 -6.60
CA GLU A 150 0.10 19.78 -6.55
C GLU A 150 -0.54 18.82 -5.55
N LEU A 151 0.21 17.78 -5.13
CA LEU A 151 -0.24 16.75 -4.19
C LEU A 151 0.96 16.01 -3.60
N ILE A 152 0.81 15.49 -2.39
CA ILE A 152 1.79 14.64 -1.71
C ILE A 152 1.13 13.30 -1.37
N PHE A 153 1.70 12.18 -1.83
CA PHE A 153 1.44 10.86 -1.27
C PHE A 153 2.41 10.63 -0.11
N MET A 154 1.89 10.34 1.07
CA MET A 154 2.66 10.27 2.31
C MET A 154 2.43 8.93 3.01
N ASP A 155 3.46 8.09 3.08
CA ASP A 155 3.41 6.92 3.96
C ASP A 155 3.25 7.35 5.42
N ILE A 156 2.40 6.65 6.14
CA ILE A 156 2.19 6.90 7.57
C ILE A 156 3.37 6.38 8.39
N GLN A 157 3.84 5.17 8.12
CA GLN A 157 4.82 4.47 8.94
C GLN A 157 6.23 4.56 8.35
N MET A 158 6.98 5.56 8.76
CA MET A 158 8.35 5.79 8.31
C MET A 158 9.28 6.07 9.50
N PRO A 159 10.58 5.71 9.39
CA PRO A 159 11.60 6.08 10.37
C PRO A 159 11.90 7.59 10.31
N VAL A 160 12.62 8.09 11.30
CA VAL A 160 13.07 9.48 11.46
C VAL A 160 11.92 10.46 11.73
N MET A 161 10.93 10.53 10.84
CA MET A 161 9.71 11.32 10.97
C MET A 161 8.59 10.61 10.23
N ASN A 162 7.55 10.20 10.95
CA ASN A 162 6.38 9.53 10.40
C ASN A 162 5.46 10.50 9.62
N GLY A 163 4.50 9.95 8.87
CA GLY A 163 3.64 10.77 8.00
C GLY A 163 2.71 11.72 8.76
N TYR A 164 2.27 11.36 9.96
CA TYR A 164 1.45 12.23 10.81
C TYR A 164 2.24 13.45 11.27
N GLU A 165 3.45 13.22 11.79
CA GLU A 165 4.36 14.29 12.23
C GLU A 165 4.75 15.20 11.07
N ALA A 166 5.07 14.61 9.91
CA ALA A 166 5.40 15.36 8.71
C ALA A 166 4.24 16.26 8.27
N THR A 167 3.02 15.71 8.22
CA THR A 167 1.82 16.47 7.84
C THR A 167 1.54 17.60 8.83
N ALA A 168 1.60 17.33 10.13
CA ALA A 168 1.41 18.36 11.15
C ALA A 168 2.42 19.51 11.00
N ASN A 169 3.70 19.19 10.75
CA ASN A 169 4.75 20.19 10.50
C ASN A 169 4.48 20.98 9.19
N ILE A 170 4.04 20.31 8.13
CA ILE A 170 3.65 20.99 6.87
C ILE A 170 2.50 21.96 7.14
N ARG A 171 1.46 21.56 7.89
CA ARG A 171 0.30 22.42 8.22
C ARG A 171 0.65 23.57 9.16
N ALA A 172 1.66 23.41 10.01
CA ALA A 172 2.18 24.47 10.90
C ALA A 172 3.08 25.49 10.17
N GLY A 173 3.42 25.24 8.91
CA GLY A 173 4.20 26.16 8.10
C GLY A 173 3.50 27.53 7.88
N GLU A 174 4.29 28.58 7.61
CA GLU A 174 3.77 29.95 7.44
C GLU A 174 3.04 30.15 6.10
N SER A 175 3.43 29.40 5.07
CA SER A 175 2.87 29.52 3.72
C SER A 175 1.44 28.96 3.63
N ASP A 176 0.54 29.70 2.99
CA ASP A 176 -0.81 29.22 2.71
C ASP A 176 -0.79 27.99 1.78
N TYR A 177 0.18 27.89 0.89
CA TYR A 177 0.40 26.70 0.07
C TYR A 177 0.66 25.45 0.92
N TRP A 178 1.51 25.53 1.95
CA TRP A 178 1.79 24.41 2.85
C TRP A 178 0.55 23.99 3.66
N LYS A 179 -0.30 24.96 4.03
CA LYS A 179 -1.55 24.68 4.76
C LYS A 179 -2.60 23.98 3.89
N THR A 180 -2.56 24.18 2.57
CA THR A 180 -3.63 23.76 1.65
C THR A 180 -3.24 22.65 0.68
N ILE A 181 -1.95 22.38 0.46
CA ILE A 181 -1.51 21.29 -0.43
C ILE A 181 -2.15 19.95 -0.01
N PRO A 182 -2.81 19.22 -0.92
CA PRO A 182 -3.36 17.91 -0.60
C PRO A 182 -2.28 16.93 -0.15
N VAL A 183 -2.43 16.35 1.04
CA VAL A 183 -1.58 15.27 1.58
C VAL A 183 -2.45 14.03 1.69
N ILE A 184 -2.12 13.01 0.91
CA ILE A 184 -2.85 11.75 0.84
C ILE A 184 -2.07 10.69 1.62
N ALA A 185 -2.66 10.18 2.68
CA ALA A 185 -2.06 9.12 3.48
C ALA A 185 -1.95 7.82 2.69
N MET A 186 -0.83 7.12 2.78
CA MET A 186 -0.67 5.73 2.33
C MET A 186 -0.59 4.83 3.56
N THR A 187 -1.55 3.91 3.74
CA THR A 187 -1.66 3.09 4.95
C THR A 187 -1.80 1.61 4.62
N ALA A 188 -1.23 0.74 5.46
CA ALA A 188 -1.41 -0.69 5.36
C ALA A 188 -2.80 -1.16 5.84
N ASN A 189 -3.48 -0.37 6.67
CA ASN A 189 -4.79 -0.69 7.26
C ASN A 189 -5.66 0.55 7.38
N VAL A 190 -6.96 0.38 7.14
CA VAL A 190 -7.98 1.42 7.38
C VAL A 190 -8.72 1.06 8.66
N PHE A 191 -8.18 1.45 9.83
CA PHE A 191 -8.95 1.43 11.07
C PHE A 191 -9.53 2.83 11.31
N GLN A 192 -10.74 2.89 11.89
CA GLN A 192 -11.40 4.17 12.23
C GLN A 192 -10.51 5.12 13.07
N GLU A 193 -9.62 4.56 13.89
CA GLU A 193 -8.65 5.32 14.68
C GLU A 193 -7.59 6.02 13.82
N ASP A 194 -7.13 5.36 12.75
CA ASP A 194 -6.14 5.91 11.82
C ASP A 194 -6.76 7.02 10.95
N GLU A 195 -8.01 6.86 10.52
CA GLU A 195 -8.74 7.91 9.78
C GLU A 195 -8.93 9.18 10.62
N SER A 196 -9.34 9.02 11.88
CA SER A 196 -9.52 10.15 12.81
C SER A 196 -8.20 10.89 13.02
N ARG A 197 -7.12 10.15 13.25
CA ARG A 197 -5.78 10.70 13.47
C ARG A 197 -5.21 11.39 12.21
N ALA A 198 -5.45 10.81 11.03
CA ALA A 198 -5.06 11.40 9.76
C ALA A 198 -5.78 12.75 9.53
N ALA A 199 -7.08 12.81 9.81
CA ALA A 199 -7.85 14.04 9.72
C ALA A 199 -7.39 15.10 10.74
N GLU A 200 -7.11 14.71 11.98
CA GLU A 200 -6.65 15.61 13.05
C GLU A 200 -5.30 16.27 12.72
N CYS A 201 -4.36 15.55 12.07
CA CYS A 201 -3.09 16.13 11.67
C CYS A 201 -3.16 16.91 10.35
N GLY A 202 -4.33 16.94 9.67
CA GLY A 202 -4.58 17.72 8.47
C GLY A 202 -4.28 16.99 7.15
N MET A 203 -4.28 15.64 7.14
CA MET A 203 -4.29 14.87 5.91
C MET A 203 -5.62 15.07 5.17
N SER A 204 -5.57 15.05 3.85
CA SER A 204 -6.69 15.41 2.99
C SER A 204 -7.51 14.20 2.54
N ASP A 205 -6.86 13.03 2.43
CA ASP A 205 -7.46 11.77 1.99
C ASP A 205 -6.53 10.60 2.34
N TYR A 206 -6.92 9.36 2.02
CA TYR A 206 -6.08 8.20 2.21
C TYR A 206 -6.20 7.19 1.06
N VAL A 207 -5.18 6.36 0.90
CA VAL A 207 -5.14 5.18 0.02
C VAL A 207 -4.55 4.00 0.77
N THR A 208 -5.04 2.80 0.50
CA THR A 208 -4.53 1.57 1.13
C THR A 208 -3.35 0.99 0.36
N LYS A 209 -2.40 0.41 1.07
CA LYS A 209 -1.37 -0.47 0.50
C LYS A 209 -1.88 -1.92 0.46
N PRO A 210 -1.62 -2.72 -0.59
CA PRO A 210 -0.82 -2.38 -1.76
C PRO A 210 -1.52 -1.38 -2.67
N ILE A 211 -0.73 -0.56 -3.38
CA ILE A 211 -1.23 0.50 -4.24
C ILE A 211 -2.06 -0.09 -5.39
N ASP A 212 -3.34 0.30 -5.46
CA ASP A 212 -4.24 0.03 -6.58
C ASP A 212 -4.37 1.29 -7.44
N MET A 213 -3.98 1.19 -8.71
CA MET A 213 -4.03 2.33 -9.62
C MET A 213 -5.43 2.87 -9.87
N ASN A 214 -6.49 2.08 -9.72
CA ASN A 214 -7.86 2.56 -9.85
C ASN A 214 -8.22 3.50 -8.69
N VAL A 215 -7.80 3.15 -7.47
CA VAL A 215 -7.96 4.00 -6.27
C VAL A 215 -7.13 5.27 -6.40
N ILE A 216 -5.86 5.14 -6.81
CA ILE A 216 -4.96 6.27 -7.06
C ILE A 216 -5.56 7.24 -8.08
N TYR A 217 -6.04 6.74 -9.22
CA TYR A 217 -6.69 7.59 -10.24
C TYR A 217 -7.91 8.34 -9.70
N SER A 218 -8.74 7.70 -8.89
CA SER A 218 -9.92 8.33 -8.28
C SER A 218 -9.53 9.47 -7.34
N VAL A 219 -8.48 9.27 -6.53
CA VAL A 219 -7.92 10.29 -5.63
C VAL A 219 -7.30 11.44 -6.42
N LEU A 220 -6.48 11.13 -7.44
CA LEU A 220 -5.88 12.15 -8.31
C LEU A 220 -6.96 12.97 -9.05
N GLU A 221 -8.01 12.32 -9.54
CA GLU A 221 -9.13 13.01 -10.18
C GLU A 221 -9.84 13.94 -9.20
N LYS A 222 -10.16 13.48 -8.01
CA LYS A 222 -10.80 14.27 -6.95
C LYS A 222 -10.00 15.54 -6.60
N TRP A 223 -8.69 15.39 -6.41
CA TRP A 223 -7.86 16.46 -5.88
C TRP A 223 -7.22 17.34 -6.96
N LEU A 224 -6.94 16.81 -8.14
CA LEU A 224 -6.28 17.55 -9.21
C LEU A 224 -7.25 18.09 -10.28
N ARG A 225 -8.42 17.47 -10.51
CA ARG A 225 -9.41 17.99 -11.47
C ARG A 225 -10.21 19.18 -10.95
N GLY A 226 -10.42 19.27 -9.64
CA GLY A 226 -11.19 20.33 -8.99
C GLY A 226 -10.46 21.68 -8.86
N GLN A 227 -9.18 21.75 -9.16
CA GLN A 227 -8.34 22.96 -8.97
C GLN A 227 -8.19 23.82 -10.24
N LYS A 228 -9.13 23.76 -11.18
CA LYS A 228 -9.22 24.76 -12.25
C LYS A 228 -10.20 25.85 -11.83
N GLY A 229 -9.71 26.83 -11.11
CA GLY A 229 -10.34 28.09 -10.84
C GLY A 229 -9.32 29.21 -10.96
#